data_30848a6ca24676baef4da8b05243cc33
#
_entry.id   30848a6ca24676baef4da8b05243cc33
#
_cell.length_a   1.000
_cell.length_b   1.000
_cell.length_c   1.000
_cell.angle_alpha   90.00
_cell.angle_beta   90.00
_cell.angle_gamma   90.00
#
_symmetry.space_group_name_H-M   'P 1'
#
loop_
_entity.id
_entity.type
_entity.pdbx_description
1 polymer ?
#
loop_
_entity_poly.entity_id
_entity_poly.type
_entity_poly.pdbx_seq_one_letter_code
_entity_poly.pdbx_strand_id
1 'polypeptide(L)'
;FFRDVSQFYIYYYDGRDNSVNRCVVDVLTPSNPGTYKIMLYMNIEDYVHYQNCENTYFGYLKHYDAMSNLILQNQDTEMEQINITVLASFLDAKIKWGLFYGISSRPMMPIATKVLITKEPQKDTPEFREKLHISKHDIKMMKLYNMFSIT
;
A
#
# COMPACT_ATOMS: atom_id res chain seq x y z
N PHE A 1 7.73 -12.58 -1.34
CA PHE A 1 7.13 -11.64 -2.32
C PHE A 1 8.12 -10.55 -2.72
N PHE A 2 8.74 -9.88 -1.75
CA PHE A 2 9.60 -8.73 -2.04
C PHE A 2 11.02 -9.09 -2.46
N ARG A 3 11.36 -10.36 -2.39
CA ARG A 3 12.67 -10.85 -2.80
C ARG A 3 12.85 -10.64 -4.30
N ASP A 4 13.96 -10.04 -4.70
CA ASP A 4 14.33 -9.79 -6.10
C ASP A 4 13.32 -8.90 -6.86
N VAL A 5 12.52 -8.12 -6.14
CA VAL A 5 11.57 -7.17 -6.73
C VAL A 5 12.18 -5.79 -6.73
N SER A 6 12.28 -5.16 -7.91
CA SER A 6 12.77 -3.79 -8.04
C SER A 6 11.65 -2.75 -8.05
N GLN A 7 10.43 -3.19 -8.32
CA GLN A 7 9.27 -2.32 -8.38
C GLN A 7 8.02 -3.16 -8.09
N PHE A 8 7.08 -2.59 -7.36
CA PHE A 8 5.78 -3.21 -7.14
C PHE A 8 4.70 -2.13 -7.03
N TYR A 9 3.45 -2.55 -6.91
CA TYR A 9 2.29 -1.67 -7.02
C TYR A 9 1.38 -1.85 -5.82
N ILE A 10 0.77 -0.74 -5.38
CA ILE A 10 -0.17 -0.73 -4.26
C ILE A 10 -1.46 -0.07 -4.71
N TYR A 11 -2.59 -0.68 -4.36
CA TYR A 11 -3.91 -0.20 -4.73
C TYR A 11 -4.82 -0.17 -3.52
N TYR A 12 -5.61 0.90 -3.40
CA TYR A 12 -6.71 0.93 -2.46
C TYR A 12 -7.86 1.76 -3.03
N TYR A 13 -9.06 1.48 -2.53
CA TYR A 13 -10.26 2.19 -2.94
C TYR A 13 -10.52 3.34 -1.98
N ASP A 14 -10.73 4.55 -2.52
CA ASP A 14 -11.11 5.71 -1.75
C ASP A 14 -12.60 6.00 -1.98
N GLY A 15 -13.42 5.68 -1.00
CA GLY A 15 -14.87 5.86 -1.09
C GLY A 15 -15.34 7.30 -1.01
N ARG A 16 -14.44 8.23 -0.68
CA ARG A 16 -14.80 9.65 -0.61
C ARG A 16 -15.04 10.23 -2.00
N ASP A 17 -14.30 9.78 -3.00
CA ASP A 17 -14.44 10.23 -4.38
C ASP A 17 -14.67 9.08 -5.38
N ASN A 18 -14.94 7.88 -4.88
CA ASN A 18 -15.18 6.68 -5.69
C ASN A 18 -14.05 6.38 -6.67
N SER A 19 -12.82 6.54 -6.22
CA SER A 19 -11.65 6.32 -7.06
C SER A 19 -10.77 5.20 -6.53
N VAL A 20 -10.00 4.59 -7.43
CA VAL A 20 -8.92 3.69 -7.07
C VAL A 20 -7.64 4.49 -6.98
N ASN A 21 -7.01 4.49 -5.80
CA ASN A 21 -5.70 5.08 -5.63
C ASN A 21 -4.66 4.06 -6.07
N ARG A 22 -3.83 4.43 -7.04
CA ARG A 22 -2.78 3.57 -7.60
C ARG A 22 -1.43 4.15 -7.21
N CYS A 23 -0.59 3.31 -6.63
CA CYS A 23 0.76 3.71 -6.21
C CYS A 23 1.80 2.82 -6.88
N VAL A 24 2.92 3.42 -7.22
CA VAL A 24 4.12 2.70 -7.67
C VAL A 24 5.17 2.81 -6.58
N VAL A 25 5.81 1.70 -6.25
CA VAL A 25 6.92 1.66 -5.30
C VAL A 25 8.18 1.19 -6.01
N ASP A 26 9.19 2.04 -6.00
CA ASP A 26 10.52 1.69 -6.46
C ASP A 26 11.35 1.21 -5.28
N VAL A 27 11.94 0.03 -5.41
CA VAL A 27 12.86 -0.55 -4.42
C VAL A 27 14.27 -0.16 -4.81
N LEU A 28 14.89 0.64 -3.96
CA LEU A 28 16.24 1.14 -4.18
C LEU A 28 17.27 0.17 -3.59
N THR A 29 18.47 0.65 -3.34
CA THR A 29 19.54 -0.19 -2.80
C THR A 29 19.22 -0.72 -1.41
N PRO A 30 19.51 -2.00 -1.10
CA PRO A 30 19.40 -2.51 0.26
C PRO A 30 20.40 -1.79 1.18
N SER A 31 19.91 -1.33 2.34
CA SER A 31 20.78 -0.65 3.32
C SER A 31 21.38 -1.63 4.33
N ASN A 32 20.60 -2.66 4.71
CA ASN A 32 21.00 -3.74 5.61
C ASN A 32 20.27 -5.02 5.19
N PRO A 33 20.70 -6.20 5.65
CA PRO A 33 19.95 -7.43 5.38
C PRO A 33 18.49 -7.29 5.81
N GLY A 34 17.56 -7.52 4.88
CA GLY A 34 16.13 -7.43 5.13
C GLY A 34 15.55 -6.01 5.17
N THR A 35 16.37 -4.99 4.91
CA THR A 35 15.93 -3.59 4.88
C THR A 35 16.28 -2.95 3.55
N TYR A 36 15.28 -2.36 2.89
CA TYR A 36 15.43 -1.74 1.57
C TYR A 36 14.90 -0.32 1.61
N LYS A 37 15.64 0.60 1.00
CA LYS A 37 15.12 1.95 0.76
C LYS A 37 14.09 1.91 -0.33
N ILE A 38 12.99 2.62 -0.15
CA ILE A 38 11.89 2.66 -1.12
C ILE A 38 11.41 4.08 -1.38
N MET A 39 10.86 4.28 -2.57
CA MET A 39 10.13 5.49 -2.95
C MET A 39 8.74 5.08 -3.37
N LEU A 40 7.73 5.74 -2.81
CA LEU A 40 6.32 5.49 -3.15
C LEU A 40 5.75 6.72 -3.85
N TYR A 41 5.22 6.51 -5.04
CA TYR A 41 4.56 7.52 -5.84
C TYR A 41 3.06 7.29 -5.75
N MET A 42 2.37 8.21 -5.07
CA MET A 42 0.97 8.02 -4.70
C MET A 42 0.03 8.64 -5.72
N ASN A 43 -1.06 7.92 -5.99
CA ASN A 43 -2.14 8.35 -6.86
C ASN A 43 -1.66 8.75 -8.25
N ILE A 44 -0.93 7.86 -8.88
CA ILE A 44 -0.38 8.07 -10.22
C ILE A 44 -1.50 8.16 -11.27
N GLU A 45 -1.26 8.93 -12.33
CA GLU A 45 -2.19 9.02 -13.46
C GLU A 45 -1.94 7.92 -14.49
N ASP A 46 -0.67 7.63 -14.78
CA ASP A 46 -0.30 6.55 -15.68
C ASP A 46 0.99 5.86 -15.22
N TYR A 47 1.20 4.63 -15.68
CA TYR A 47 2.36 3.83 -15.26
C TYR A 47 3.66 4.22 -15.94
N VAL A 48 3.61 4.98 -17.03
CA VAL A 48 4.82 5.40 -17.76
C VAL A 48 5.44 6.63 -17.09
N HIS A 49 4.60 7.60 -16.72
CA HIS A 49 5.05 8.86 -16.10
C HIS A 49 4.68 8.91 -14.61
N TYR A 50 4.84 7.79 -13.91
CA TYR A 50 4.40 7.67 -12.51
C TYR A 50 5.14 8.64 -11.58
N GLN A 51 6.34 9.09 -11.93
CA GLN A 51 7.09 10.05 -11.13
C GLN A 51 6.47 11.45 -11.14
N ASN A 52 5.58 11.74 -12.08
CA ASN A 52 4.83 13.00 -12.14
C ASN A 52 3.55 12.93 -11.31
N CYS A 53 3.64 12.42 -10.10
CA CYS A 53 2.51 12.33 -9.19
C CYS A 53 2.45 13.53 -8.24
N GLU A 54 1.30 13.72 -7.61
CA GLU A 54 1.10 14.82 -6.68
C GLU A 54 1.91 14.65 -5.39
N ASN A 55 2.03 13.41 -4.89
CA ASN A 55 2.69 13.12 -3.62
C ASN A 55 3.69 11.98 -3.76
N THR A 56 4.90 12.22 -3.27
CA THR A 56 5.99 11.24 -3.22
C THR A 56 6.38 11.01 -1.77
N TYR A 57 6.53 9.74 -1.40
CA TYR A 57 6.94 9.33 -0.08
C TYR A 57 8.25 8.55 -0.18
N PHE A 58 9.08 8.65 0.85
CA PHE A 58 10.31 7.87 0.94
C PHE A 58 10.41 7.19 2.29
N GLY A 59 11.15 6.11 2.34
CA GLY A 59 11.32 5.37 3.58
C GLY A 59 11.93 4.01 3.37
N TYR A 60 11.47 3.04 4.14
CA TYR A 60 12.06 1.72 4.20
C TYR A 60 11.02 0.63 4.15
N LEU A 61 11.37 -0.43 3.44
CA LEU A 61 10.70 -1.73 3.49
C LEU A 61 11.57 -2.62 4.39
N LYS A 62 11.01 -3.04 5.53
CA LYS A 62 11.67 -3.98 6.44
C LYS A 62 10.97 -5.32 6.34
N HIS A 63 11.72 -6.33 5.93
CA HIS A 63 11.22 -7.67 5.76
C HIS A 63 11.65 -8.56 6.92
N TYR A 64 10.66 -9.15 7.59
CA TYR A 64 10.84 -10.12 8.66
C TYR A 64 10.27 -11.47 8.21
N ASP A 65 10.55 -12.53 8.95
CA ASP A 65 10.06 -13.87 8.59
C ASP A 65 8.53 -13.95 8.53
N ALA A 66 7.85 -13.28 9.48
CA ALA A 66 6.40 -13.37 9.60
C ALA A 66 5.63 -12.23 8.93
N MET A 67 6.32 -11.11 8.63
CA MET A 67 5.66 -9.93 8.13
C MET A 67 6.64 -8.98 7.47
N SER A 68 6.10 -8.02 6.71
CA SER A 68 6.88 -6.91 6.15
C SER A 68 6.22 -5.59 6.51
N ASN A 69 7.03 -4.59 6.82
CA ASN A 69 6.56 -3.24 7.10
C ASN A 69 7.13 -2.25 6.11
N LEU A 70 6.26 -1.39 5.59
CA LEU A 70 6.66 -0.21 4.84
C LEU A 70 6.43 1.00 5.74
N ILE A 71 7.49 1.77 5.99
CA ILE A 71 7.43 2.97 6.82
C ILE A 71 7.89 4.12 5.95
N LEU A 72 6.99 5.05 5.67
CA LEU A 72 7.18 6.07 4.66
C LEU A 72 6.82 7.45 5.20
N GLN A 73 7.47 8.47 4.66
CA GLN A 73 7.26 9.86 5.02
C GLN A 73 7.11 10.68 3.74
N ASN A 74 6.16 11.63 3.74
CA ASN A 74 5.96 12.52 2.60
C ASN A 74 7.21 13.37 2.39
N GLN A 75 7.63 13.52 1.15
CA GLN A 75 8.83 14.25 0.78
C GLN A 75 8.74 15.74 1.15
N ASP A 76 7.55 16.32 1.05
CA ASP A 76 7.33 17.76 1.27
C ASP A 76 6.77 18.09 2.66
N THR A 77 6.11 17.12 3.31
CA THR A 77 5.42 17.33 4.59
C THR A 77 5.76 16.22 5.57
N GLU A 78 6.67 16.49 6.49
CA GLU A 78 7.17 15.51 7.46
C GLU A 78 6.08 14.81 8.27
N MET A 79 5.01 15.52 8.61
CA MET A 79 3.94 14.94 9.43
C MET A 79 3.09 13.92 8.70
N GLU A 80 3.13 13.88 7.37
CA GLU A 80 2.39 12.89 6.60
C GLU A 80 3.20 11.60 6.50
N GLN A 81 2.92 10.68 7.39
CA GLN A 81 3.57 9.38 7.45
C GLN A 81 2.59 8.28 7.08
N ILE A 82 3.12 7.24 6.46
CA ILE A 82 2.37 6.06 6.06
C ILE A 82 3.05 4.83 6.62
N ASN A 83 2.24 3.93 7.17
CA ASN A 83 2.69 2.62 7.59
C ASN A 83 1.83 1.58 6.89
N ILE A 84 2.47 0.60 6.26
CA ILE A 84 1.78 -0.53 5.64
C ILE A 84 2.38 -1.80 6.22
N THR A 85 1.51 -2.67 6.75
CA THR A 85 1.91 -3.96 7.30
C THR A 85 1.30 -5.06 6.47
N VAL A 86 2.13 -6.02 6.07
CA VAL A 86 1.76 -7.14 5.21
C VAL A 86 2.24 -8.43 5.86
N LEU A 87 1.34 -9.39 6.04
CA LEU A 87 1.74 -10.70 6.56
C LEU A 87 2.53 -11.49 5.50
N ALA A 88 3.44 -12.33 5.95
CA ALA A 88 4.18 -13.22 5.08
C ALA A 88 3.24 -14.17 4.35
N SER A 89 3.57 -14.48 3.12
CA SER A 89 2.87 -15.46 2.31
C SER A 89 3.89 -16.33 1.57
N PHE A 90 3.40 -17.26 0.77
CA PHE A 90 4.28 -18.12 -0.02
C PHE A 90 5.17 -17.29 -0.94
N LEU A 91 6.37 -17.79 -1.20
CA LEU A 91 7.39 -17.09 -2.00
C LEU A 91 6.93 -16.75 -3.41
N ASP A 92 6.07 -17.57 -3.99
CA ASP A 92 5.54 -17.40 -5.34
C ASP A 92 4.23 -16.59 -5.40
N ALA A 93 3.79 -16.05 -4.29
CA ALA A 93 2.59 -15.21 -4.28
C ALA A 93 2.75 -14.00 -5.18
N LYS A 94 1.78 -13.80 -6.08
CA LYS A 94 1.76 -12.67 -7.02
C LYS A 94 1.08 -11.45 -6.44
N ILE A 95 0.23 -11.64 -5.44
CA ILE A 95 -0.51 -10.58 -4.78
C ILE A 95 -0.45 -10.78 -3.27
N LYS A 96 -0.55 -9.68 -2.55
CA LYS A 96 -0.67 -9.68 -1.09
C LYS A 96 -1.67 -8.63 -0.65
N TRP A 97 -2.33 -8.91 0.46
CA TRP A 97 -3.17 -7.92 1.13
C TRP A 97 -2.42 -7.37 2.35
N GLY A 98 -2.55 -6.08 2.58
CA GLY A 98 -1.97 -5.42 3.73
C GLY A 98 -2.93 -4.42 4.35
N LEU A 99 -2.54 -3.90 5.49
CA LEU A 99 -3.25 -2.81 6.16
C LEU A 99 -2.42 -1.55 6.05
N PHE A 100 -3.02 -0.51 5.50
CA PHE A 100 -2.46 0.82 5.38
C PHE A 100 -2.98 1.68 6.53
N TYR A 101 -2.07 2.38 7.20
CA TYR A 101 -2.42 3.37 8.20
C TYR A 101 -1.67 4.66 7.87
N GLY A 102 -2.39 5.78 7.89
CA GLY A 102 -1.78 7.07 7.61
C GLY A 102 -2.71 8.24 7.88
N ILE A 103 -2.27 9.39 7.43
CA ILE A 103 -3.07 10.61 7.54
C ILE A 103 -3.47 11.05 6.15
N SER A 104 -4.78 11.21 5.94
CA SER A 104 -5.28 11.77 4.70
C SER A 104 -5.25 13.30 4.76
N SER A 105 -5.21 13.93 3.58
CA SER A 105 -5.45 15.37 3.44
C SER A 105 -6.83 15.60 2.84
N ARG A 106 -7.44 16.75 3.14
CA ARG A 106 -8.72 17.23 2.56
C ARG A 106 -9.93 16.34 2.84
N PRO A 107 -10.35 16.14 4.11
CA PRO A 107 -9.81 16.74 5.32
C PRO A 107 -8.64 15.93 5.87
N MET A 108 -7.85 16.56 6.71
CA MET A 108 -6.79 15.89 7.44
C MET A 108 -7.40 15.01 8.53
N MET A 109 -7.20 13.71 8.41
CA MET A 109 -7.69 12.75 9.41
C MET A 109 -6.89 11.45 9.37
N PRO A 110 -6.74 10.76 10.51
CA PRO A 110 -6.17 9.42 10.51
C PRO A 110 -7.08 8.46 9.74
N ILE A 111 -6.50 7.66 8.88
CA ILE A 111 -7.23 6.64 8.13
C ILE A 111 -6.51 5.30 8.21
N ALA A 112 -7.29 4.24 8.10
CA ALA A 112 -6.78 2.88 7.94
C ALA A 112 -7.63 2.20 6.87
N THR A 113 -6.98 1.49 5.95
CA THR A 113 -7.68 0.78 4.88
C THR A 113 -6.89 -0.44 4.44
N LYS A 114 -7.59 -1.39 3.82
CA LYS A 114 -6.91 -2.52 3.20
C LYS A 114 -6.28 -2.08 1.88
N VAL A 115 -5.12 -2.63 1.59
CA VAL A 115 -4.42 -2.39 0.33
C VAL A 115 -4.07 -3.70 -0.34
N LEU A 116 -4.11 -3.70 -1.66
CA LEU A 116 -3.65 -4.80 -2.48
C LEU A 116 -2.26 -4.47 -3.02
N ILE A 117 -1.33 -5.38 -2.84
CA ILE A 117 0.04 -5.23 -3.33
C ILE A 117 0.27 -6.27 -4.42
N THR A 118 0.72 -5.82 -5.58
CA THR A 118 0.95 -6.71 -6.74
C THR A 118 2.33 -6.48 -7.34
N LYS A 119 2.89 -7.53 -7.96
CA LYS A 119 4.16 -7.42 -8.70
C LYS A 119 3.99 -6.80 -10.07
N GLU A 120 2.81 -6.96 -10.67
CA GLU A 120 2.47 -6.46 -12.00
C GLU A 120 1.40 -5.39 -11.93
N PRO A 121 1.43 -4.39 -12.83
CA PRO A 121 0.38 -3.38 -12.85
C PRO A 121 -0.97 -3.99 -13.18
N GLN A 122 -2.02 -3.47 -12.55
CA GLN A 122 -3.39 -3.96 -12.68
C GLN A 122 -4.24 -2.98 -13.46
N LYS A 123 -5.16 -3.51 -14.26
CA LYS A 123 -6.15 -2.70 -14.98
C LYS A 123 -7.30 -2.34 -14.04
N ASP A 124 -7.80 -1.12 -14.18
CA ASP A 124 -8.97 -0.65 -13.44
C ASP A 124 -10.25 -1.18 -14.08
N THR A 125 -10.70 -2.33 -13.62
CA THR A 125 -11.95 -2.96 -14.06
C THR A 125 -12.96 -2.93 -12.91
N PRO A 126 -14.28 -3.08 -13.21
CA PRO A 126 -15.28 -3.16 -12.14
C PRO A 126 -15.00 -4.30 -11.16
N GLU A 127 -14.53 -5.43 -11.62
CA GLU A 127 -14.18 -6.58 -10.78
C GLU A 127 -13.00 -6.26 -9.88
N PHE A 128 -12.00 -5.55 -10.39
CA PHE A 128 -10.84 -5.12 -9.62
C PHE A 128 -11.25 -4.13 -8.51
N ARG A 129 -12.10 -3.17 -8.84
CA ARG A 129 -12.63 -2.20 -7.87
C ARG A 129 -13.39 -2.88 -6.76
N GLU A 130 -14.22 -3.87 -7.11
CA GLU A 130 -15.01 -4.62 -6.12
C GLU A 130 -14.12 -5.34 -5.11
N LYS A 131 -13.01 -5.90 -5.54
CA LYS A 131 -12.03 -6.53 -4.65
C LYS A 131 -11.48 -5.56 -3.61
N LEU A 132 -11.30 -4.31 -3.97
CA LEU A 132 -10.69 -3.29 -3.11
C LEU A 132 -11.67 -2.73 -2.09
N HIS A 133 -12.99 -2.92 -2.29
CA HIS A 133 -13.99 -2.45 -1.33
C HIS A 133 -13.92 -3.23 -0.02
N ILE A 134 -14.29 -2.57 1.06
CA ILE A 134 -14.48 -3.25 2.34
C ILE A 134 -15.72 -4.15 2.21
N SER A 135 -15.52 -5.45 2.35
CA SER A 135 -16.57 -6.45 2.16
C SER A 135 -17.46 -6.56 3.40
N LYS A 136 -18.61 -7.24 3.23
CA LYS A 136 -19.46 -7.58 4.36
C LYS A 136 -18.74 -8.45 5.38
N HIS A 137 -17.88 -9.35 4.91
CA HIS A 137 -17.04 -10.18 5.79
C HIS A 137 -16.05 -9.31 6.58
N ASP A 138 -15.38 -8.35 5.92
CA ASP A 138 -14.47 -7.43 6.59
C ASP A 138 -15.19 -6.68 7.71
N ILE A 139 -16.37 -6.14 7.43
CA ILE A 139 -17.17 -5.40 8.41
C ILE A 139 -17.54 -6.30 9.59
N LYS A 140 -17.98 -7.53 9.32
CA LYS A 140 -18.33 -8.49 10.36
C LYS A 140 -17.16 -8.77 11.29
N MET A 141 -15.97 -9.00 10.72
CA MET A 141 -14.77 -9.28 11.50
C MET A 141 -14.31 -8.07 12.30
N MET A 142 -14.39 -6.88 11.71
CA MET A 142 -14.04 -5.65 12.43
C MET A 142 -14.97 -5.40 13.61
N LYS A 143 -16.25 -5.65 13.46
CA LYS A 143 -17.22 -5.54 14.56
C LYS A 143 -16.98 -6.59 15.63
N LEU A 144 -16.70 -7.82 15.22
CA LEU A 144 -16.46 -8.92 16.15
C LEU A 144 -15.21 -8.68 17.01
N TYR A 145 -14.14 -8.23 16.39
CA TYR A 145 -12.87 -7.97 17.08
C TYR A 145 -12.79 -6.58 17.68
N ASN A 146 -13.70 -5.69 17.29
CA ASN A 146 -13.63 -4.26 17.61
C ASN A 146 -12.31 -3.64 17.18
N MET A 147 -11.79 -4.05 16.02
CA MET A 147 -10.52 -3.61 15.45
C MET A 147 -10.63 -3.57 13.93
N PHE A 148 -9.93 -2.63 13.32
CA PHE A 148 -9.74 -2.64 11.87
C PHE A 148 -8.71 -3.71 11.54
N SER A 149 -9.12 -4.72 10.79
CA SER A 149 -8.27 -5.85 10.44
C SER A 149 -8.62 -6.36 9.05
N ILE A 150 -7.68 -7.08 8.47
CA ILE A 150 -7.90 -7.87 7.26
C ILE A 150 -7.48 -9.29 7.52
N THR A 151 -8.21 -10.22 6.98
CA THR A 151 -7.96 -11.65 7.16
C THR A 151 -7.81 -12.34 5.81
#